data_74c15b9b49a015553f1d0e6925cfbe59
#
_entry.id   74c15b9b49a015553f1d0e6925cfbe59
#
_cell.length_a   1.000
_cell.length_b   1.000
_cell.length_c   1.000
_cell.angle_alpha   90.00
_cell.angle_beta   90.00
_cell.angle_gamma   90.00
#
_symmetry.space_group_name_H-M   'P 1'
#
loop_
_entity.id
_entity.type
_entity.pdbx_description
1 polymer ?
#
loop_
_entity_poly.entity_id
_entity_poly.type
_entity_poly.pdbx_seq_one_letter_code
_entity_poly.pdbx_strand_id
1 'polypeptide(L)'
;MKLFYCIVLLSLQISVVLAQNPYHNFDYLDPLPGSKYINEEATIIIRPKPDINISTLSQTGAIKILTNNIIENSFSYKISDGGRVVILKTTNNFRAPDSIYVYFTNLVKKTDGTSIEPFFYKFYITGNSINKDIFSDYYRSIIYEDARSLINQSASSVSGIPALTVTYSNNPSPGKIFFNNLTRMPDPGNTPCLLIADNDGNLVFAREMPEECFDLNIQPNGMLTYYDDSKGKYYAMNSNYEVIDSFYCGNGYSTDLHELRILDNGHFLLMSYDNRAIANIGGEFPMNVNVIGIIIQELDENKDVVFQFRSWDHFLITDATHENLALSNIDYCHSNAIELDNDGNLLISSRNMDEITKIDRKTGRIIWRLGGENNQFTFINDPDGFSHQHAIRRIKNGNITLFDNGNFHNPPYSRAIEYKLDEVNKTATLVWQYRNDPDIYAPATGFVQRLENNNTLICWGLTNPTLCEVRYDGTKVLEMTLPQGVFSYRAFKYPWKELPNSEILPSAYSLIQNYPNPFNPVTTIKFTIPALTAESTVQNVIIDIFDVKGSFIKNLLNDNYSSGTYSVKFDGNNLASGIYFYSVKMGNFSDTKKMILVK
;
A
#
# COMPACT_ATOMS: atom_id res chain seq x y z
N MET A 1 20.38 -74.42 -19.08
CA MET A 1 21.37 -73.34 -19.12
C MET A 1 20.62 -72.00 -18.87
N LYS A 2 20.46 -71.64 -17.60
CA LYS A 2 19.80 -70.42 -17.20
C LYS A 2 20.86 -69.51 -16.55
N LEU A 3 21.11 -68.40 -17.22
CA LEU A 3 22.00 -67.33 -16.71
C LEU A 3 21.28 -66.54 -15.62
N PHE A 4 21.81 -66.58 -14.39
CA PHE A 4 21.42 -65.69 -13.31
C PHE A 4 22.20 -64.37 -13.46
N TYR A 5 21.51 -63.30 -13.72
CA TYR A 5 22.06 -61.94 -13.58
C TYR A 5 21.90 -61.50 -12.11
N CYS A 6 23.01 -61.39 -11.43
CA CYS A 6 23.10 -60.75 -10.11
C CYS A 6 23.12 -59.24 -10.31
N ILE A 7 22.03 -58.57 -10.00
CA ILE A 7 22.01 -57.10 -9.90
C ILE A 7 22.53 -56.74 -8.52
N VAL A 8 23.74 -56.25 -8.44
CA VAL A 8 24.29 -55.60 -7.26
C VAL A 8 23.68 -54.19 -7.17
N LEU A 9 22.71 -54.03 -6.31
CA LEU A 9 22.20 -52.69 -5.90
C LEU A 9 23.28 -52.03 -5.02
N LEU A 10 24.12 -51.20 -5.66
CA LEU A 10 24.89 -50.20 -4.93
C LEU A 10 23.89 -49.13 -4.43
N SER A 11 23.55 -49.17 -3.15
CA SER A 11 22.89 -48.09 -2.46
C SER A 11 23.88 -46.90 -2.36
N LEU A 12 23.88 -46.01 -3.36
CA LEU A 12 24.42 -44.66 -3.16
C LEU A 12 23.53 -43.96 -2.12
N GLN A 13 24.00 -43.96 -0.89
CA GLN A 13 23.54 -42.95 0.08
C GLN A 13 24.02 -41.59 -0.45
N ILE A 14 23.19 -40.93 -1.24
CA ILE A 14 23.33 -39.52 -1.50
C ILE A 14 22.97 -38.87 -0.14
N SER A 15 24.00 -38.58 0.64
CA SER A 15 23.90 -37.60 1.69
C SER A 15 23.50 -36.28 1.02
N VAL A 16 22.21 -35.97 1.04
CA VAL A 16 21.74 -34.62 0.76
C VAL A 16 22.29 -33.81 1.94
N VAL A 17 23.50 -33.31 1.78
CA VAL A 17 23.95 -32.14 2.51
C VAL A 17 22.94 -31.07 2.10
N LEU A 18 21.95 -30.84 2.98
CA LEU A 18 21.13 -29.65 2.91
C LEU A 18 22.13 -28.49 2.90
N ALA A 19 22.42 -27.97 1.71
CA ALA A 19 23.19 -26.76 1.58
C ALA A 19 22.46 -25.75 2.46
N GLN A 20 23.11 -25.34 3.55
CA GLN A 20 22.55 -24.33 4.43
C GLN A 20 22.21 -23.17 3.52
N ASN A 21 20.94 -22.75 3.54
CA ASN A 21 20.51 -21.58 2.78
C ASN A 21 21.49 -20.44 3.11
N PRO A 22 22.30 -19.93 2.17
CA PRO A 22 23.32 -18.93 2.45
C PRO A 22 22.74 -17.65 3.05
N TYR A 23 21.40 -17.49 2.93
CA TYR A 23 20.66 -16.32 3.43
C TYR A 23 20.11 -16.53 4.84
N HIS A 24 20.49 -17.60 5.53
CA HIS A 24 19.94 -17.95 6.87
C HIS A 24 20.16 -16.88 7.96
N ASN A 25 21.09 -15.94 7.75
CA ASN A 25 21.37 -14.83 8.66
C ASN A 25 20.41 -13.63 8.50
N PHE A 26 19.55 -13.67 7.49
CA PHE A 26 18.64 -12.58 7.16
C PHE A 26 17.20 -13.08 7.12
N ASP A 27 16.30 -12.30 7.70
CA ASP A 27 14.86 -12.56 7.63
C ASP A 27 14.31 -12.13 6.27
N TYR A 28 14.88 -11.04 5.70
CA TYR A 28 14.42 -10.48 4.45
C TYR A 28 15.55 -9.79 3.68
N LEU A 29 15.54 -9.95 2.37
CA LEU A 29 16.40 -9.29 1.39
C LEU A 29 15.53 -8.83 0.22
N ASP A 30 15.64 -7.57 -0.18
CA ASP A 30 15.02 -7.07 -1.41
C ASP A 30 16.08 -6.24 -2.19
N PRO A 31 16.25 -6.46 -3.50
CA PRO A 31 15.62 -7.50 -4.31
C PRO A 31 15.97 -8.91 -3.85
N LEU A 32 15.04 -9.88 -4.02
CA LEU A 32 15.30 -11.26 -3.67
C LEU A 32 16.44 -11.84 -4.53
N PRO A 33 17.19 -12.84 -4.00
CA PRO A 33 18.19 -13.55 -4.79
C PRO A 33 17.60 -14.17 -6.06
N GLY A 34 18.13 -13.78 -7.21
CA GLY A 34 17.69 -14.24 -8.54
C GLY A 34 16.57 -13.41 -9.17
N SER A 35 16.02 -12.43 -8.46
CA SER A 35 14.95 -11.56 -8.97
C SER A 35 15.32 -10.91 -10.30
N LYS A 36 14.33 -10.86 -11.19
CA LYS A 36 14.40 -10.21 -12.50
C LYS A 36 13.47 -8.98 -12.52
N TYR A 37 13.59 -8.19 -13.57
CA TYR A 37 12.72 -7.02 -13.79
C TYR A 37 12.83 -5.97 -12.66
N ILE A 38 14.04 -5.79 -12.13
CA ILE A 38 14.32 -4.77 -11.11
C ILE A 38 14.54 -3.41 -11.78
N ASN A 39 13.97 -2.35 -11.19
CA ASN A 39 14.14 -0.97 -11.65
C ASN A 39 15.56 -0.45 -11.41
N GLU A 40 15.99 0.51 -12.23
CA GLU A 40 17.28 1.18 -12.07
C GLU A 40 17.39 1.99 -10.78
N GLU A 41 16.27 2.45 -10.22
CA GLU A 41 16.21 3.24 -8.98
C GLU A 41 16.08 2.37 -7.71
N ALA A 42 16.16 1.04 -7.85
CA ALA A 42 16.00 0.13 -6.72
C ALA A 42 17.00 0.40 -5.60
N THR A 43 16.53 0.27 -4.37
CA THR A 43 17.37 0.19 -3.17
C THR A 43 17.57 -1.28 -2.78
N ILE A 44 18.62 -1.56 -2.00
CA ILE A 44 18.81 -2.88 -1.40
C ILE A 44 18.34 -2.80 0.05
N ILE A 45 17.33 -3.58 0.39
CA ILE A 45 16.71 -3.61 1.72
C ILE A 45 17.13 -4.90 2.41
N ILE A 46 17.66 -4.78 3.62
CA ILE A 46 18.19 -5.89 4.40
C ILE A 46 17.52 -5.88 5.77
N ARG A 47 16.80 -6.96 6.12
CA ARG A 47 16.34 -7.20 7.48
C ARG A 47 17.13 -8.35 8.07
N PRO A 48 18.16 -8.08 8.89
CA PRO A 48 18.96 -9.11 9.52
C PRO A 48 18.16 -9.83 10.61
N LYS A 49 18.54 -11.07 10.92
CA LYS A 49 18.06 -11.76 12.11
C LYS A 49 18.52 -11.08 13.39
N PRO A 50 17.84 -11.29 14.53
CA PRO A 50 18.18 -10.64 15.79
C PRO A 50 19.59 -10.96 16.33
N ASP A 51 20.20 -12.08 15.90
CA ASP A 51 21.56 -12.47 16.28
C ASP A 51 22.65 -11.75 15.46
N ILE A 52 22.28 -10.98 14.44
CA ILE A 52 23.22 -10.17 13.66
C ILE A 52 23.41 -8.79 14.31
N ASN A 53 24.65 -8.41 14.52
CA ASN A 53 24.97 -7.06 14.98
C ASN A 53 24.86 -6.09 13.80
N ILE A 54 23.73 -5.37 13.74
CA ILE A 54 23.38 -4.47 12.63
C ILE A 54 24.43 -3.38 12.39
N SER A 55 25.14 -2.92 13.45
CA SER A 55 26.17 -1.90 13.31
C SER A 55 27.37 -2.37 12.47
N THR A 56 27.59 -3.67 12.37
CA THR A 56 28.68 -4.22 11.55
C THR A 56 28.39 -4.19 10.05
N LEU A 57 27.11 -4.10 9.66
CA LEU A 57 26.72 -3.96 8.26
C LEU A 57 27.14 -2.62 7.66
N SER A 58 27.33 -1.57 8.49
CA SER A 58 27.80 -0.25 8.05
C SER A 58 29.33 -0.12 7.96
N GLN A 59 30.08 -1.14 8.41
CA GLN A 59 31.54 -1.10 8.33
C GLN A 59 32.02 -1.12 6.87
N THR A 60 32.99 -0.31 6.56
CA THR A 60 33.60 -0.29 5.22
C THR A 60 34.05 -1.68 4.80
N GLY A 61 33.53 -2.17 3.69
CA GLY A 61 33.85 -3.50 3.15
C GLY A 61 33.03 -4.67 3.73
N ALA A 62 32.12 -4.43 4.70
CA ALA A 62 31.21 -5.46 5.20
C ALA A 62 30.23 -5.90 4.11
N ILE A 63 29.73 -4.95 3.32
CA ILE A 63 28.91 -5.19 2.12
C ILE A 63 29.65 -4.61 0.92
N LYS A 64 29.64 -5.34 -0.19
CA LYS A 64 30.17 -4.88 -1.48
C LYS A 64 29.11 -5.11 -2.56
N ILE A 65 28.92 -4.11 -3.41
CA ILE A 65 28.01 -4.17 -4.55
C ILE A 65 28.85 -4.15 -5.83
N LEU A 66 28.66 -5.11 -6.71
CA LEU A 66 29.29 -5.15 -8.04
C LEU A 66 28.24 -4.93 -9.11
N THR A 67 28.55 -3.99 -10.00
CA THR A 67 27.77 -3.68 -11.21
C THR A 67 28.73 -3.82 -12.40
N ASN A 68 28.37 -4.56 -13.45
CA ASN A 68 29.23 -4.79 -14.64
C ASN A 68 30.69 -5.17 -14.28
N ASN A 69 30.87 -6.01 -13.26
CA ASN A 69 32.18 -6.41 -12.70
C ASN A 69 33.02 -5.26 -12.09
N ILE A 70 32.43 -4.10 -11.85
CA ILE A 70 33.05 -2.97 -11.17
C ILE A 70 32.49 -2.90 -9.75
N ILE A 71 33.38 -2.75 -8.76
CA ILE A 71 32.93 -2.56 -7.37
C ILE A 71 32.34 -1.16 -7.25
N GLU A 72 31.05 -1.06 -6.94
CA GLU A 72 30.40 0.18 -6.57
C GLU A 72 30.75 0.49 -5.10
N ASN A 73 31.63 1.45 -4.90
CA ASN A 73 32.11 1.83 -3.56
C ASN A 73 31.30 2.98 -2.96
N SER A 74 30.36 3.55 -3.71
CA SER A 74 29.61 4.75 -3.32
C SER A 74 28.13 4.41 -3.16
N PHE A 75 27.75 3.96 -1.99
CA PHE A 75 26.36 3.85 -1.59
C PHE A 75 26.12 4.47 -0.22
N SER A 76 24.95 5.04 -0.03
CA SER A 76 24.48 5.50 1.27
C SER A 76 23.95 4.32 2.06
N TYR A 77 24.15 4.40 3.37
CA TYR A 77 23.68 3.43 4.35
C TYR A 77 22.70 4.11 5.29
N LYS A 78 21.51 3.57 5.42
CA LYS A 78 20.49 4.07 6.34
C LYS A 78 19.94 2.92 7.18
N ILE A 79 19.79 3.14 8.48
CA ILE A 79 19.06 2.26 9.38
C ILE A 79 17.65 2.84 9.54
N SER A 80 16.64 2.02 9.40
CA SER A 80 15.22 2.37 9.50
C SER A 80 14.45 1.36 10.34
N ASP A 81 13.14 1.54 10.45
CA ASP A 81 12.20 0.64 11.14
C ASP A 81 12.67 0.33 12.58
N GLY A 82 12.99 1.38 13.36
CA GLY A 82 13.45 1.22 14.75
C GLY A 82 14.75 0.44 14.90
N GLY A 83 15.62 0.46 13.90
CA GLY A 83 16.91 -0.26 13.93
C GLY A 83 16.83 -1.69 13.39
N ARG A 84 15.73 -2.08 12.74
CA ARG A 84 15.50 -3.44 12.25
C ARG A 84 15.81 -3.65 10.77
N VAL A 85 15.90 -2.57 10.01
CA VAL A 85 16.10 -2.59 8.56
C VAL A 85 17.28 -1.74 8.18
N VAL A 86 18.10 -2.24 7.25
CA VAL A 86 19.19 -1.52 6.60
C VAL A 86 18.82 -1.30 5.16
N ILE A 87 18.91 -0.05 4.71
CA ILE A 87 18.65 0.37 3.34
C ILE A 87 19.96 0.84 2.74
N LEU A 88 20.36 0.26 1.61
CA LEU A 88 21.50 0.69 0.83
C LEU A 88 21.00 1.31 -0.48
N LYS A 89 21.43 2.53 -0.75
CA LYS A 89 21.15 3.22 -2.01
C LYS A 89 22.45 3.60 -2.68
N THR A 90 22.65 3.15 -3.90
CA THR A 90 23.84 3.53 -4.72
C THR A 90 23.79 5.02 -5.06
N THR A 91 24.94 5.65 -5.20
CA THR A 91 25.06 7.08 -5.53
C THR A 91 24.45 7.37 -6.91
N ASN A 92 24.65 6.44 -7.85
CA ASN A 92 24.04 6.49 -9.16
C ASN A 92 23.02 5.37 -9.26
N ASN A 93 21.97 5.58 -10.05
CA ASN A 93 21.02 4.50 -10.38
C ASN A 93 21.75 3.35 -11.08
N PHE A 94 21.27 2.14 -10.88
CA PHE A 94 21.71 0.99 -11.66
C PHE A 94 21.44 1.24 -13.15
N ARG A 95 22.10 0.50 -14.01
CA ARG A 95 21.91 0.62 -15.47
C ARG A 95 21.42 -0.69 -16.04
N ALA A 96 20.41 -0.62 -16.89
CA ALA A 96 19.93 -1.79 -17.61
C ALA A 96 20.71 -1.98 -18.95
N PRO A 97 20.88 -3.22 -19.41
CA PRO A 97 20.74 -4.47 -18.65
C PRO A 97 21.99 -4.75 -17.82
N ASP A 98 21.82 -5.10 -16.55
CA ASP A 98 22.94 -5.46 -15.68
C ASP A 98 22.61 -6.60 -14.72
N SER A 99 23.65 -7.24 -14.19
CA SER A 99 23.59 -8.21 -13.10
C SER A 99 24.28 -7.61 -11.89
N ILE A 100 23.51 -7.36 -10.85
CA ILE A 100 24.01 -6.78 -9.61
C ILE A 100 24.34 -7.91 -8.64
N TYR A 101 25.57 -7.91 -8.12
CA TYR A 101 26.04 -8.83 -7.10
C TYR A 101 26.19 -8.12 -5.78
N VAL A 102 25.59 -8.66 -4.74
CA VAL A 102 25.69 -8.15 -3.37
C VAL A 102 26.47 -9.16 -2.53
N TYR A 103 27.64 -8.76 -2.05
CA TYR A 103 28.52 -9.60 -1.26
C TYR A 103 28.46 -9.19 0.20
N PHE A 104 28.30 -10.17 1.09
CA PHE A 104 28.47 -10.02 2.54
C PHE A 104 29.77 -10.69 2.95
N THR A 105 30.64 -9.94 3.64
CA THR A 105 31.95 -10.43 4.04
C THR A 105 31.94 -10.90 5.49
N ASN A 106 33.06 -11.48 5.95
CA ASN A 106 33.25 -11.87 7.35
C ASN A 106 33.41 -10.69 8.33
N LEU A 107 33.34 -9.45 7.84
CA LEU A 107 33.25 -8.25 8.68
C LEU A 107 31.86 -8.10 9.31
N VAL A 108 30.85 -8.71 8.71
CA VAL A 108 29.52 -8.82 9.34
C VAL A 108 29.62 -9.78 10.51
N LYS A 109 29.23 -9.31 11.70
CA LYS A 109 29.33 -10.07 12.95
C LYS A 109 27.96 -10.37 13.52
N LYS A 110 27.90 -11.46 14.24
CA LYS A 110 26.79 -11.76 15.17
C LYS A 110 26.96 -10.96 16.45
N THR A 111 25.92 -10.93 17.27
CA THR A 111 25.91 -10.25 18.58
C THR A 111 26.88 -10.87 19.57
N ASP A 112 27.25 -12.15 19.38
CA ASP A 112 28.31 -12.85 20.16
C ASP A 112 29.72 -12.55 19.67
N GLY A 113 29.89 -11.71 18.62
CA GLY A 113 31.17 -11.33 18.03
C GLY A 113 31.71 -12.29 16.98
N THR A 114 31.06 -13.44 16.74
CA THR A 114 31.45 -14.36 15.66
C THR A 114 31.13 -13.78 14.29
N SER A 115 31.92 -14.13 13.27
CA SER A 115 31.66 -13.72 11.88
C SER A 115 30.58 -14.60 11.25
N ILE A 116 29.83 -14.02 10.33
CA ILE A 116 29.05 -14.83 9.39
C ILE A 116 29.99 -15.50 8.37
N GLU A 117 29.56 -16.62 7.80
CA GLU A 117 30.18 -17.15 6.60
C GLU A 117 29.94 -16.19 5.43
N PRO A 118 30.98 -15.74 4.71
CA PRO A 118 30.80 -14.87 3.56
C PRO A 118 29.93 -15.52 2.49
N PHE A 119 29.04 -14.73 1.90
CA PHE A 119 28.21 -15.18 0.78
C PHE A 119 27.89 -14.02 -0.13
N PHE A 120 27.29 -14.32 -1.29
CA PHE A 120 26.74 -13.31 -2.18
C PHE A 120 25.44 -13.81 -2.80
N TYR A 121 24.66 -12.86 -3.28
CA TYR A 121 23.52 -13.11 -4.16
C TYR A 121 23.53 -12.14 -5.34
N LYS A 122 22.71 -12.40 -6.33
CA LYS A 122 22.57 -11.54 -7.49
C LYS A 122 21.11 -11.33 -7.84
N PHE A 123 20.84 -10.20 -8.48
CA PHE A 123 19.56 -9.87 -9.13
C PHE A 123 19.82 -9.15 -10.46
N TYR A 124 18.76 -8.92 -11.24
CA TYR A 124 18.90 -8.45 -12.61
C TYR A 124 18.11 -7.17 -12.84
N ILE A 125 18.80 -6.13 -13.31
CA ILE A 125 18.23 -4.89 -13.78
C ILE A 125 17.81 -5.06 -15.23
N THR A 126 16.58 -4.76 -15.57
CA THR A 126 16.06 -4.89 -16.94
C THR A 126 15.48 -3.59 -17.49
N GLY A 127 15.77 -2.46 -16.83
CA GLY A 127 15.25 -1.15 -17.20
C GLY A 127 13.94 -0.82 -16.52
N ASN A 128 13.50 0.42 -16.74
CA ASN A 128 12.27 0.93 -16.15
C ASN A 128 11.03 0.25 -16.75
N SER A 129 9.94 0.26 -16.00
CA SER A 129 8.65 -0.18 -16.51
C SER A 129 8.25 0.62 -17.77
N ILE A 130 7.46 0.00 -18.65
CA ILE A 130 6.95 0.66 -19.83
C ILE A 130 6.07 1.85 -19.42
N ASN A 131 6.05 2.85 -20.29
CA ASN A 131 5.40 4.13 -20.15
C ASN A 131 4.02 4.06 -19.44
N LYS A 132 3.85 4.92 -18.42
CA LYS A 132 2.63 5.08 -17.61
C LYS A 132 1.36 5.28 -18.45
N ASP A 133 1.47 5.95 -19.61
CA ASP A 133 0.32 6.28 -20.45
C ASP A 133 -0.36 5.04 -21.02
N ILE A 134 0.41 4.02 -21.40
CA ILE A 134 -0.12 2.74 -21.92
C ILE A 134 -0.91 1.99 -20.86
N PHE A 135 -0.42 2.01 -19.61
CA PHE A 135 -1.12 1.36 -18.50
C PHE A 135 -2.42 2.08 -18.13
N SER A 136 -2.35 3.40 -18.01
CA SER A 136 -3.53 4.22 -17.75
C SER A 136 -4.61 4.00 -18.82
N ASP A 137 -4.23 3.92 -20.09
CA ASP A 137 -5.15 3.68 -21.20
C ASP A 137 -5.70 2.25 -21.20
N TYR A 138 -4.87 1.25 -20.86
CA TYR A 138 -5.31 -0.14 -20.74
C TYR A 138 -6.27 -0.34 -19.57
N TYR A 139 -5.94 0.21 -18.40
CA TYR A 139 -6.79 0.17 -17.21
C TYR A 139 -8.12 0.89 -17.43
N ARG A 140 -8.05 2.06 -18.07
CA ARG A 140 -9.24 2.78 -18.54
C ARG A 140 -10.09 1.92 -19.46
N SER A 141 -9.47 1.18 -20.40
CA SER A 141 -10.19 0.33 -21.35
C SER A 141 -10.92 -0.81 -20.66
N ILE A 142 -10.34 -1.45 -19.64
CA ILE A 142 -11.00 -2.54 -18.88
C ILE A 142 -12.21 -1.99 -18.12
N ILE A 143 -12.06 -0.90 -17.37
CA ILE A 143 -13.18 -0.25 -16.69
C ILE A 143 -14.25 0.15 -17.72
N TYR A 144 -13.85 0.66 -18.87
CA TYR A 144 -14.77 1.05 -19.95
C TYR A 144 -15.42 -0.13 -20.64
N GLU A 145 -14.74 -1.24 -20.88
CA GLU A 145 -15.34 -2.42 -21.52
C GLU A 145 -16.35 -3.11 -20.60
N ASP A 146 -16.01 -3.26 -19.33
CA ASP A 146 -16.91 -3.79 -18.32
C ASP A 146 -18.14 -2.89 -18.13
N ALA A 147 -17.93 -1.58 -18.15
CA ALA A 147 -19.02 -0.61 -18.04
C ALA A 147 -19.83 -0.44 -19.34
N ARG A 148 -19.23 -0.62 -20.52
CA ARG A 148 -19.94 -0.54 -21.82
C ARG A 148 -21.12 -1.50 -21.91
N SER A 149 -21.02 -2.67 -21.34
CA SER A 149 -22.10 -3.64 -21.32
C SER A 149 -23.34 -3.15 -20.54
N LEU A 150 -23.12 -2.21 -19.59
CA LEU A 150 -24.15 -1.65 -18.71
C LEU A 150 -24.74 -0.33 -19.23
N ILE A 151 -24.04 0.38 -20.15
CA ILE A 151 -24.36 1.77 -20.55
C ILE A 151 -25.28 1.86 -21.78
N ASN A 152 -25.74 0.80 -22.36
CA ASN A 152 -26.69 0.86 -23.49
C ASN A 152 -28.03 1.57 -23.20
N GLN A 153 -28.11 2.33 -22.09
CA GLN A 153 -29.20 3.24 -21.77
C GLN A 153 -28.65 4.67 -21.74
N SER A 154 -29.28 5.55 -22.50
CA SER A 154 -28.94 6.96 -22.65
C SER A 154 -28.66 7.65 -21.31
N ALA A 155 -27.38 7.95 -21.04
CA ALA A 155 -26.99 8.78 -19.91
C ALA A 155 -27.45 10.22 -20.15
N SER A 156 -28.11 10.82 -19.17
CA SER A 156 -28.35 12.26 -19.18
C SER A 156 -27.09 12.98 -18.71
N SER A 157 -26.59 13.95 -19.46
CA SER A 157 -25.43 14.76 -19.05
C SER A 157 -25.75 15.51 -17.76
N VAL A 158 -25.05 15.18 -16.68
CA VAL A 158 -25.10 15.91 -15.41
C VAL A 158 -23.86 16.81 -15.36
N SER A 159 -24.05 18.11 -15.59
CA SER A 159 -22.97 19.08 -15.44
C SER A 159 -22.83 19.50 -13.97
N GLY A 160 -21.61 19.52 -13.46
CA GLY A 160 -21.29 19.97 -12.09
C GLY A 160 -21.22 18.83 -11.07
N ILE A 161 -21.39 19.19 -9.80
CA ILE A 161 -21.29 18.26 -8.66
C ILE A 161 -22.52 17.32 -8.66
N PRO A 162 -22.35 15.99 -8.73
CA PRO A 162 -23.48 15.05 -8.78
C PRO A 162 -24.20 14.98 -7.43
N ALA A 163 -25.53 14.99 -7.46
CA ALA A 163 -26.36 14.82 -6.28
C ALA A 163 -26.49 13.33 -5.91
N LEU A 164 -26.36 13.01 -4.63
CA LEU A 164 -26.62 11.67 -4.09
C LEU A 164 -28.09 11.60 -3.62
N THR A 165 -28.92 10.83 -4.31
CA THR A 165 -30.34 10.70 -4.01
C THR A 165 -30.60 9.53 -3.07
N VAL A 166 -31.31 9.77 -1.97
CA VAL A 166 -31.79 8.72 -1.07
C VAL A 166 -33.05 8.07 -1.66
N THR A 167 -32.98 6.80 -2.00
CA THR A 167 -34.11 6.03 -2.54
C THR A 167 -34.82 5.23 -1.45
N TYR A 168 -34.15 4.93 -0.35
CA TYR A 168 -34.70 4.30 0.84
C TYR A 168 -33.96 4.71 2.10
N SER A 169 -34.69 4.97 3.21
CA SER A 169 -34.09 5.25 4.51
C SER A 169 -35.00 4.79 5.65
N ASN A 170 -34.45 3.97 6.56
CA ASN A 170 -35.14 3.46 7.74
C ASN A 170 -34.15 3.29 8.91
N ASN A 171 -33.84 4.39 9.59
CA ASN A 171 -32.93 4.44 10.72
C ASN A 171 -31.54 3.80 10.43
N PRO A 172 -30.79 4.33 9.44
CA PRO A 172 -29.42 3.89 9.15
C PRO A 172 -28.47 4.25 10.30
N SER A 173 -27.28 3.63 10.31
CA SER A 173 -26.20 3.98 11.24
C SER A 173 -25.87 5.46 11.16
N PRO A 174 -25.55 6.11 12.29
CA PRO A 174 -25.06 7.50 12.26
C PRO A 174 -23.69 7.54 11.56
N GLY A 175 -23.40 8.68 10.94
CA GLY A 175 -22.12 8.90 10.25
C GLY A 175 -22.28 9.67 8.96
N LYS A 176 -21.15 9.98 8.34
CA LYS A 176 -21.09 10.58 7.00
C LYS A 176 -20.55 9.58 6.01
N ILE A 177 -20.93 9.71 4.77
CA ILE A 177 -20.57 8.82 3.66
C ILE A 177 -19.51 9.54 2.83
N PHE A 178 -18.35 8.91 2.67
CA PHE A 178 -17.18 9.40 1.94
C PHE A 178 -17.09 8.64 0.63
N PHE A 179 -17.05 9.35 -0.47
CA PHE A 179 -16.99 8.73 -1.80
C PHE A 179 -16.43 9.71 -2.83
N ASN A 180 -16.17 9.22 -4.01
CA ASN A 180 -15.86 9.99 -5.20
C ASN A 180 -16.74 9.50 -6.35
N ASN A 181 -17.02 10.36 -7.32
CA ASN A 181 -17.70 9.96 -8.54
C ASN A 181 -16.69 9.64 -9.64
N LEU A 182 -16.99 8.61 -10.43
CA LEU A 182 -16.27 8.27 -11.64
C LEU A 182 -16.92 8.97 -12.83
N THR A 183 -16.12 9.67 -13.61
CA THR A 183 -16.59 10.53 -14.73
C THR A 183 -16.14 10.03 -16.09
N ARG A 184 -15.28 9.06 -16.16
CA ARG A 184 -14.67 8.53 -17.40
C ARG A 184 -15.61 7.71 -18.28
N MET A 185 -16.90 7.69 -17.96
CA MET A 185 -17.90 7.19 -18.87
C MET A 185 -18.12 8.21 -19.99
N PRO A 186 -18.51 7.82 -21.20
CA PRO A 186 -18.44 8.66 -22.40
C PRO A 186 -19.24 9.97 -22.38
N ASP A 187 -19.61 10.46 -21.21
CA ASP A 187 -20.30 11.74 -21.06
C ASP A 187 -19.33 12.81 -20.52
N PRO A 188 -18.87 13.77 -21.36
CA PRO A 188 -17.92 14.81 -20.96
C PRO A 188 -18.48 15.85 -19.98
N GLY A 189 -19.68 15.66 -19.45
CA GLY A 189 -20.36 16.65 -18.61
C GLY A 189 -20.14 16.55 -17.11
N ASN A 190 -19.59 15.44 -16.61
CA ASN A 190 -19.41 15.22 -15.17
C ASN A 190 -18.04 15.71 -14.68
N THR A 191 -18.05 16.52 -13.64
CA THR A 191 -16.82 16.96 -12.97
C THR A 191 -16.39 15.91 -11.93
N PRO A 192 -15.13 15.42 -11.94
CA PRO A 192 -14.61 14.59 -10.86
C PRO A 192 -14.65 15.32 -9.51
N CYS A 193 -15.12 14.65 -8.47
CA CYS A 193 -15.30 15.27 -7.16
C CYS A 193 -14.91 14.33 -6.02
N LEU A 194 -14.34 14.90 -4.96
CA LEU A 194 -14.33 14.32 -3.62
C LEU A 194 -15.61 14.76 -2.90
N LEU A 195 -16.35 13.82 -2.35
CA LEU A 195 -17.68 14.05 -1.82
C LEU A 195 -17.86 13.44 -0.43
N ILE A 196 -18.47 14.21 0.49
CA ILE A 196 -18.93 13.71 1.78
C ILE A 196 -20.40 14.07 1.91
N ALA A 197 -21.27 13.08 2.15
CA ALA A 197 -22.70 13.25 2.30
C ALA A 197 -23.19 12.78 3.69
N ASP A 198 -24.33 13.28 4.12
CA ASP A 198 -25.07 12.72 5.25
C ASP A 198 -26.05 11.61 4.82
N ASN A 199 -26.77 11.04 5.78
CA ASN A 199 -27.75 9.99 5.52
C ASN A 199 -28.99 10.48 4.74
N ASP A 200 -29.19 11.78 4.65
CA ASP A 200 -30.29 12.40 3.90
C ASP A 200 -29.86 12.77 2.47
N GLY A 201 -28.60 12.45 2.09
CA GLY A 201 -28.03 12.76 0.78
C GLY A 201 -27.51 14.18 0.63
N ASN A 202 -27.56 15.01 1.68
CA ASN A 202 -27.02 16.36 1.64
C ASN A 202 -25.51 16.32 1.63
N LEU A 203 -24.89 17.05 0.72
CA LEU A 203 -23.44 17.18 0.68
C LEU A 203 -22.95 18.06 1.82
N VAL A 204 -22.08 17.50 2.65
CA VAL A 204 -21.39 18.19 3.75
C VAL A 204 -20.08 18.79 3.24
N PHE A 205 -19.46 18.12 2.28
CA PHE A 205 -18.26 18.58 1.61
C PHE A 205 -18.30 18.14 0.14
N ALA A 206 -17.84 19.01 -0.74
CA ALA A 206 -17.61 18.72 -2.13
C ALA A 206 -16.41 19.51 -2.64
N ARG A 207 -15.50 18.83 -3.32
CA ARG A 207 -14.34 19.44 -3.98
C ARG A 207 -14.24 18.93 -5.41
N GLU A 208 -14.34 19.84 -6.37
CA GLU A 208 -14.05 19.55 -7.76
C GLU A 208 -12.56 19.28 -7.94
N MET A 209 -12.24 18.27 -8.73
CA MET A 209 -10.89 17.83 -9.03
C MET A 209 -10.57 18.02 -10.51
N PRO A 210 -9.31 18.34 -10.88
CA PRO A 210 -8.94 18.55 -12.28
C PRO A 210 -8.99 17.26 -13.12
N GLU A 211 -8.77 16.12 -12.48
CA GLU A 211 -8.80 14.78 -13.05
C GLU A 211 -9.49 13.85 -12.06
N GLU A 212 -9.64 12.57 -12.39
CA GLU A 212 -10.24 11.59 -11.49
C GLU A 212 -9.50 11.48 -10.17
N CYS A 213 -10.26 11.18 -9.15
CA CYS A 213 -9.79 10.95 -7.80
C CYS A 213 -10.43 9.66 -7.27
N PHE A 214 -9.72 9.00 -6.35
CA PHE A 214 -10.13 7.69 -5.85
C PHE A 214 -9.91 7.60 -4.34
N ASP A 215 -10.57 6.61 -3.73
CA ASP A 215 -10.32 6.13 -2.37
C ASP A 215 -10.34 7.26 -1.31
N LEU A 216 -11.36 8.13 -1.37
CA LEU A 216 -11.58 9.15 -0.31
C LEU A 216 -11.94 8.45 1.00
N ASN A 217 -10.99 8.39 1.91
CA ASN A 217 -11.06 7.52 3.08
C ASN A 217 -10.47 8.19 4.33
N ILE A 218 -10.95 7.79 5.52
CA ILE A 218 -10.35 8.16 6.79
C ILE A 218 -9.39 7.06 7.23
N GLN A 219 -8.13 7.42 7.42
CA GLN A 219 -7.10 6.51 7.91
C GLN A 219 -7.18 6.33 9.44
N PRO A 220 -6.61 5.24 10.02
CA PRO A 220 -6.62 5.01 11.46
C PRO A 220 -6.11 6.18 12.31
N ASN A 221 -5.15 6.95 11.80
CA ASN A 221 -4.64 8.16 12.44
C ASN A 221 -5.55 9.39 12.30
N GLY A 222 -6.76 9.23 11.72
CA GLY A 222 -7.75 10.28 11.52
C GLY A 222 -7.53 11.19 10.32
N MET A 223 -6.47 11.01 9.53
CA MET A 223 -6.25 11.76 8.30
C MET A 223 -7.29 11.36 7.24
N LEU A 224 -7.82 12.35 6.54
CA LEU A 224 -8.64 12.14 5.35
C LEU A 224 -7.72 12.05 4.14
N THR A 225 -7.73 10.92 3.44
CA THR A 225 -6.84 10.68 2.31
C THR A 225 -7.60 10.44 1.01
N TYR A 226 -7.00 10.75 -0.12
CA TYR A 226 -7.51 10.47 -1.45
C TYR A 226 -6.38 10.34 -2.45
N TYR A 227 -6.59 9.59 -3.52
CA TYR A 227 -5.70 9.52 -4.67
C TYR A 227 -6.05 10.59 -5.70
N ASP A 228 -5.05 11.30 -6.20
CA ASP A 228 -5.14 12.29 -7.28
C ASP A 228 -4.47 11.72 -8.54
N ASP A 229 -5.28 11.38 -9.55
CA ASP A 229 -4.80 10.76 -10.79
C ASP A 229 -3.90 11.72 -11.60
N SER A 230 -4.19 13.03 -11.54
CA SER A 230 -3.37 14.05 -12.22
C SER A 230 -1.94 14.13 -11.67
N LYS A 231 -1.73 13.69 -10.44
CA LYS A 231 -0.44 13.70 -9.73
C LYS A 231 0.15 12.31 -9.54
N GLY A 232 -0.63 11.25 -9.72
CA GLY A 232 -0.23 9.86 -9.54
C GLY A 232 0.20 9.56 -8.11
N LYS A 233 -0.50 10.09 -7.09
CA LYS A 233 -0.20 9.87 -5.68
C LYS A 233 -1.36 10.17 -4.76
N TYR A 234 -1.27 9.69 -3.52
CA TYR A 234 -2.20 10.02 -2.46
C TYR A 234 -1.85 11.35 -1.79
N TYR A 235 -2.88 12.04 -1.34
CA TYR A 235 -2.79 13.22 -0.49
C TYR A 235 -3.53 12.98 0.82
N ALA A 236 -3.02 13.57 1.91
CA ALA A 236 -3.73 13.66 3.18
C ALA A 236 -4.22 15.08 3.41
N MET A 237 -5.43 15.18 3.94
CA MET A 237 -6.05 16.43 4.37
C MET A 237 -6.30 16.41 5.89
N ASN A 238 -6.25 17.59 6.49
CA ASN A 238 -6.69 17.82 7.86
C ASN A 238 -8.23 18.02 7.93
N SER A 239 -8.75 18.26 9.13
CA SER A 239 -10.18 18.51 9.36
C SER A 239 -10.74 19.76 8.66
N ASN A 240 -9.88 20.69 8.25
CA ASN A 240 -10.24 21.86 7.45
C ASN A 240 -10.18 21.57 5.95
N TYR A 241 -9.96 20.30 5.56
CA TYR A 241 -9.78 19.86 4.18
C TYR A 241 -8.56 20.48 3.47
N GLU A 242 -7.57 20.96 4.23
CA GLU A 242 -6.30 21.45 3.69
C GLU A 242 -5.35 20.28 3.48
N VAL A 243 -4.65 20.24 2.33
CA VAL A 243 -3.63 19.22 2.05
C VAL A 243 -2.43 19.45 2.95
N ILE A 244 -2.07 18.42 3.73
CA ILE A 244 -0.98 18.47 4.73
C ILE A 244 0.17 17.53 4.42
N ASP A 245 -0.06 16.45 3.66
CA ASP A 245 0.97 15.50 3.26
C ASP A 245 0.61 14.80 1.94
N SER A 246 1.56 14.01 1.39
CA SER A 246 1.34 13.18 0.22
C SER A 246 2.14 11.88 0.32
N PHE A 247 1.61 10.77 -0.24
CA PHE A 247 2.17 9.44 -0.17
C PHE A 247 2.32 8.86 -1.57
N TYR A 248 3.48 8.25 -1.84
CA TYR A 248 3.82 7.68 -3.15
C TYR A 248 4.85 6.57 -3.01
N CYS A 249 4.85 5.65 -3.97
CA CYS A 249 5.79 4.54 -4.03
C CYS A 249 7.23 5.03 -4.27
N GLY A 250 8.17 4.29 -3.72
CA GLY A 250 9.61 4.48 -3.94
C GLY A 250 10.19 3.54 -5.00
N ASN A 251 11.52 3.52 -5.10
CA ASN A 251 12.27 2.59 -5.96
C ASN A 251 11.91 2.66 -7.47
N GLY A 252 11.48 3.84 -7.94
CA GLY A 252 11.11 4.06 -9.34
C GLY A 252 9.74 3.54 -9.74
N TYR A 253 8.92 3.09 -8.80
CA TYR A 253 7.56 2.62 -9.05
C TYR A 253 6.54 3.76 -9.00
N SER A 254 5.53 3.68 -9.86
CA SER A 254 4.38 4.59 -9.83
C SER A 254 3.39 4.15 -8.76
N THR A 255 2.76 5.10 -8.10
CA THR A 255 1.70 4.79 -7.13
C THR A 255 0.42 4.43 -7.86
N ASP A 256 -0.22 3.36 -7.41
CA ASP A 256 -1.52 2.93 -7.88
C ASP A 256 -2.66 3.54 -7.05
N LEU A 257 -3.85 3.59 -7.64
CA LEU A 257 -5.03 4.26 -7.08
C LEU A 257 -5.84 3.43 -6.08
N HIS A 258 -5.58 2.11 -6.00
CA HIS A 258 -6.49 1.20 -5.31
C HIS A 258 -6.43 1.29 -3.78
N GLU A 259 -5.24 1.47 -3.17
CA GLU A 259 -5.15 1.43 -1.72
C GLU A 259 -3.98 2.25 -1.16
N LEU A 260 -4.25 3.04 -0.13
CA LEU A 260 -3.30 3.56 0.85
C LEU A 260 -3.74 3.11 2.24
N ARG A 261 -2.83 2.52 3.02
CA ARG A 261 -3.07 2.20 4.43
C ARG A 261 -2.00 2.85 5.29
N ILE A 262 -2.38 3.79 6.14
CA ILE A 262 -1.49 4.38 7.14
C ILE A 262 -1.59 3.53 8.41
N LEU A 263 -0.44 3.12 8.94
CA LEU A 263 -0.32 2.24 10.09
C LEU A 263 -0.08 3.05 11.37
N ASP A 264 -0.37 2.44 12.53
CA ASP A 264 -0.22 3.10 13.85
C ASP A 264 1.21 3.54 14.17
N ASN A 265 2.20 2.88 13.58
CA ASN A 265 3.62 3.25 13.74
C ASN A 265 4.07 4.39 12.81
N GLY A 266 3.17 5.00 12.05
CA GLY A 266 3.46 6.04 11.08
C GLY A 266 3.95 5.56 9.73
N HIS A 267 4.18 4.26 9.56
CA HIS A 267 4.44 3.67 8.26
C HIS A 267 3.17 3.67 7.40
N PHE A 268 3.34 3.44 6.11
CA PHE A 268 2.20 3.31 5.20
C PHE A 268 2.46 2.26 4.12
N LEU A 269 1.36 1.63 3.72
CA LEU A 269 1.34 0.63 2.67
C LEU A 269 0.75 1.24 1.40
N LEU A 270 1.40 0.95 0.28
CA LEU A 270 0.96 1.35 -1.07
C LEU A 270 1.12 0.19 -2.03
N MET A 271 0.41 0.26 -3.14
CA MET A 271 0.63 -0.64 -4.26
C MET A 271 1.03 0.10 -5.53
N SER A 272 1.65 -0.64 -6.43
CA SER A 272 2.03 -0.21 -7.76
C SER A 272 1.79 -1.33 -8.76
N TYR A 273 1.47 -0.97 -9.98
CA TYR A 273 1.49 -1.88 -11.11
C TYR A 273 2.81 -1.74 -11.86
N ASP A 274 3.48 -2.86 -12.08
CA ASP A 274 4.78 -2.93 -12.75
C ASP A 274 4.64 -3.59 -14.12
N ASN A 275 4.60 -2.78 -15.15
CA ASN A 275 4.36 -3.19 -16.52
C ASN A 275 5.69 -3.46 -17.26
N ARG A 276 5.88 -4.68 -17.79
CA ARG A 276 7.11 -5.13 -18.42
C ARG A 276 6.86 -5.73 -19.80
N ALA A 277 7.61 -5.23 -20.80
CA ALA A 277 7.71 -5.92 -22.08
C ALA A 277 8.60 -7.17 -21.95
N ILE A 278 8.05 -8.33 -22.18
CA ILE A 278 8.74 -9.60 -22.11
C ILE A 278 8.84 -10.20 -23.51
N ALA A 279 10.07 -10.36 -24.00
CA ALA A 279 10.32 -10.79 -25.38
C ALA A 279 9.93 -12.25 -25.66
N ASN A 280 9.96 -13.10 -24.66
CA ASN A 280 9.59 -14.52 -24.79
C ASN A 280 9.36 -15.13 -23.40
N ILE A 281 8.10 -15.42 -23.08
CA ILE A 281 7.73 -16.11 -21.82
C ILE A 281 7.84 -17.64 -21.99
N GLY A 282 7.84 -18.14 -23.22
CA GLY A 282 7.77 -19.56 -23.56
C GLY A 282 6.34 -20.10 -23.64
N GLY A 283 6.20 -21.36 -24.07
CA GLY A 283 4.90 -22.02 -24.17
C GLY A 283 3.97 -21.42 -25.23
N GLU A 284 2.69 -21.30 -24.93
CA GLU A 284 1.65 -20.81 -25.84
C GLU A 284 1.50 -19.28 -25.85
N PHE A 285 2.33 -18.57 -25.06
CA PHE A 285 2.26 -17.10 -24.98
C PHE A 285 2.76 -16.43 -26.27
N PRO A 286 2.19 -15.28 -26.67
CA PRO A 286 2.69 -14.49 -27.78
C PRO A 286 4.17 -14.09 -27.60
N MET A 287 4.88 -13.91 -28.71
CA MET A 287 6.18 -13.25 -28.66
C MET A 287 5.99 -11.75 -28.42
N ASN A 288 6.79 -11.18 -27.51
CA ASN A 288 6.71 -9.74 -27.13
C ASN A 288 5.36 -9.35 -26.52
N VAL A 289 5.11 -9.84 -25.34
CA VAL A 289 3.93 -9.50 -24.54
C VAL A 289 4.26 -8.45 -23.50
N ASN A 290 3.26 -7.66 -23.19
CA ASN A 290 3.26 -6.73 -22.11
C ASN A 290 2.60 -7.37 -20.89
N VAL A 291 3.36 -7.66 -19.85
CA VAL A 291 2.85 -8.31 -18.64
C VAL A 291 2.86 -7.33 -17.48
N ILE A 292 1.75 -7.30 -16.77
CA ILE A 292 1.51 -6.40 -15.66
C ILE A 292 1.58 -7.21 -14.37
N GLY A 293 2.61 -6.94 -13.57
CA GLY A 293 2.75 -7.44 -12.21
C GLY A 293 2.35 -6.38 -11.19
N ILE A 294 2.29 -6.78 -9.92
CA ILE A 294 2.02 -5.87 -8.80
C ILE A 294 3.21 -5.78 -7.86
N ILE A 295 3.33 -4.62 -7.23
CA ILE A 295 4.30 -4.32 -6.18
C ILE A 295 3.52 -3.82 -4.97
N ILE A 296 3.77 -4.37 -3.79
CA ILE A 296 3.29 -3.84 -2.51
C ILE A 296 4.50 -3.27 -1.79
N GLN A 297 4.42 -2.04 -1.35
CA GLN A 297 5.47 -1.39 -0.57
C GLN A 297 4.98 -0.96 0.80
N GLU A 298 5.84 -1.14 1.80
CA GLU A 298 5.75 -0.44 3.07
C GLU A 298 6.86 0.61 3.11
N LEU A 299 6.47 1.83 3.41
CA LEU A 299 7.39 2.94 3.59
C LEU A 299 7.32 3.42 5.06
N ASP A 300 8.46 3.86 5.58
CA ASP A 300 8.53 4.44 6.91
C ASP A 300 8.04 5.92 6.92
N GLU A 301 8.03 6.55 8.08
CA GLU A 301 7.64 7.94 8.27
C GLU A 301 8.53 8.94 7.49
N ASN A 302 9.71 8.51 7.05
CA ASN A 302 10.61 9.29 6.20
C ASN A 302 10.41 9.01 4.70
N LYS A 303 9.45 8.17 4.36
CA LYS A 303 9.11 7.73 2.99
C LYS A 303 10.21 6.87 2.36
N ASP A 304 11.01 6.16 3.17
CA ASP A 304 11.93 5.15 2.68
C ASP A 304 11.24 3.79 2.61
N VAL A 305 11.46 3.07 1.53
CA VAL A 305 10.91 1.72 1.36
C VAL A 305 11.63 0.78 2.33
N VAL A 306 10.90 0.20 3.27
CA VAL A 306 11.40 -0.72 4.30
C VAL A 306 10.98 -2.17 4.08
N PHE A 307 10.02 -2.38 3.18
CA PHE A 307 9.55 -3.69 2.74
C PHE A 307 8.94 -3.56 1.34
N GLN A 308 9.15 -4.58 0.50
CA GLN A 308 8.58 -4.66 -0.84
C GLN A 308 8.25 -6.10 -1.19
N PHE A 309 7.02 -6.34 -1.63
CA PHE A 309 6.60 -7.62 -2.19
C PHE A 309 6.35 -7.43 -3.67
N ARG A 310 6.88 -8.32 -4.50
CA ARG A 310 6.75 -8.25 -5.96
C ARG A 310 6.11 -9.53 -6.47
N SER A 311 5.02 -9.43 -7.21
CA SER A 311 4.35 -10.59 -7.80
C SER A 311 5.26 -11.40 -8.73
N TRP A 312 6.22 -10.75 -9.40
CA TRP A 312 7.23 -11.36 -10.25
C TRP A 312 8.10 -12.43 -9.56
N ASP A 313 8.23 -12.34 -8.24
CA ASP A 313 9.08 -13.23 -7.45
C ASP A 313 8.28 -14.36 -6.76
N HIS A 314 6.94 -14.28 -6.81
CA HIS A 314 6.07 -15.12 -5.98
C HIS A 314 4.93 -15.80 -6.72
N PHE A 315 4.44 -15.23 -7.82
CA PHE A 315 3.33 -15.74 -8.60
C PHE A 315 3.77 -16.12 -10.01
N LEU A 316 3.09 -17.09 -10.61
CA LEU A 316 3.21 -17.40 -12.02
C LEU A 316 2.16 -16.61 -12.80
N ILE A 317 2.47 -16.27 -14.04
CA ILE A 317 1.49 -15.62 -14.94
C ILE A 317 0.26 -16.54 -15.15
N THR A 318 0.48 -17.84 -15.10
CA THR A 318 -0.56 -18.88 -15.20
C THR A 318 -1.39 -19.05 -13.92
N ASP A 319 -1.13 -18.29 -12.86
CA ASP A 319 -2.00 -18.27 -11.68
C ASP A 319 -3.27 -17.42 -11.92
N ALA A 320 -3.34 -16.68 -13.04
CA ALA A 320 -4.56 -16.02 -13.49
C ALA A 320 -5.62 -17.06 -13.84
N THR A 321 -6.85 -16.88 -13.32
CA THR A 321 -7.92 -17.88 -13.43
C THR A 321 -8.71 -17.80 -14.73
N HIS A 322 -9.08 -16.61 -15.14
CA HIS A 322 -10.02 -16.38 -16.25
C HIS A 322 -9.45 -15.49 -17.36
N GLU A 323 -8.24 -14.99 -17.18
CA GLU A 323 -7.62 -14.07 -18.13
C GLU A 323 -7.16 -14.76 -19.40
N ASN A 324 -7.35 -14.10 -20.53
CA ASN A 324 -6.85 -14.60 -21.81
C ASN A 324 -5.35 -14.33 -21.96
N LEU A 325 -4.55 -15.32 -21.60
CA LEU A 325 -3.09 -15.22 -21.65
C LEU A 325 -2.50 -15.22 -23.08
N ALA A 326 -3.33 -15.34 -24.12
CA ALA A 326 -2.90 -15.21 -25.52
C ALA A 326 -2.91 -13.75 -26.03
N LEU A 327 -3.33 -12.80 -25.22
CA LEU A 327 -3.33 -11.39 -25.58
C LEU A 327 -1.93 -10.77 -25.49
N SER A 328 -1.74 -9.64 -26.17
CA SER A 328 -0.48 -8.87 -26.12
C SER A 328 -0.29 -8.09 -24.80
N ASN A 329 -1.36 -7.88 -24.04
CA ASN A 329 -1.33 -7.29 -22.71
C ASN A 329 -1.95 -8.31 -21.73
N ILE A 330 -1.22 -8.65 -20.68
CA ILE A 330 -1.62 -9.64 -19.68
C ILE A 330 -1.49 -9.01 -18.30
N ASP A 331 -2.63 -8.72 -17.67
CA ASP A 331 -2.71 -8.34 -16.27
C ASP A 331 -3.11 -9.57 -15.45
N TYR A 332 -2.11 -10.30 -14.95
CA TYR A 332 -2.37 -11.61 -14.34
C TYR A 332 -2.78 -11.57 -12.87
N CYS A 333 -2.49 -10.49 -12.16
CA CYS A 333 -2.81 -10.34 -10.73
C CYS A 333 -3.99 -9.41 -10.50
N HIS A 334 -3.89 -8.19 -10.97
CA HIS A 334 -4.84 -7.10 -10.73
C HIS A 334 -5.22 -6.97 -9.25
N SER A 335 -4.24 -6.68 -8.38
CA SER A 335 -4.53 -6.51 -6.94
C SER A 335 -5.22 -5.18 -6.69
N ASN A 336 -6.23 -5.21 -5.79
CA ASN A 336 -7.11 -4.07 -5.56
C ASN A 336 -7.30 -3.69 -4.08
N ALA A 337 -6.71 -4.44 -3.15
CA ALA A 337 -6.78 -4.11 -1.74
C ALA A 337 -5.59 -4.68 -0.95
N ILE A 338 -5.16 -3.93 0.05
CA ILE A 338 -4.20 -4.33 1.08
C ILE A 338 -4.88 -4.18 2.44
N GLU A 339 -4.78 -5.20 3.28
CA GLU A 339 -5.26 -5.17 4.65
C GLU A 339 -4.17 -5.62 5.60
N LEU A 340 -4.00 -4.92 6.73
CA LEU A 340 -3.17 -5.38 7.83
C LEU A 340 -3.96 -6.39 8.65
N ASP A 341 -3.49 -7.62 8.70
CA ASP A 341 -4.12 -8.67 9.50
C ASP A 341 -3.83 -8.50 11.00
N ASN A 342 -4.65 -9.12 11.86
CA ASN A 342 -4.54 -9.04 13.31
C ASN A 342 -3.18 -9.53 13.87
N ASP A 343 -2.47 -10.37 13.13
CA ASP A 343 -1.12 -10.85 13.49
C ASP A 343 0.02 -9.98 12.94
N GLY A 344 -0.33 -8.86 12.31
CA GLY A 344 0.61 -7.91 11.72
C GLY A 344 1.12 -8.29 10.33
N ASN A 345 0.63 -9.37 9.73
CA ASN A 345 0.90 -9.78 8.36
C ASN A 345 -0.04 -9.07 7.37
N LEU A 346 0.19 -9.22 6.08
CA LEU A 346 -0.59 -8.55 5.05
C LEU A 346 -1.56 -9.52 4.37
N LEU A 347 -2.78 -9.07 4.11
CA LEU A 347 -3.71 -9.70 3.18
C LEU A 347 -3.80 -8.85 1.92
N ILE A 348 -3.69 -9.46 0.76
CA ILE A 348 -3.91 -8.81 -0.54
C ILE A 348 -5.03 -9.50 -1.29
N SER A 349 -5.84 -8.72 -2.00
CA SER A 349 -6.90 -9.22 -2.88
C SER A 349 -6.46 -9.06 -4.32
N SER A 350 -6.28 -10.18 -5.04
CA SER A 350 -5.87 -10.23 -6.44
C SER A 350 -7.06 -10.68 -7.30
N ARG A 351 -7.66 -9.71 -8.02
CA ARG A 351 -8.89 -9.89 -8.81
C ARG A 351 -8.75 -10.98 -9.87
N ASN A 352 -7.73 -10.86 -10.71
CA ASN A 352 -7.57 -11.74 -11.86
C ASN A 352 -7.04 -13.14 -11.51
N MET A 353 -6.69 -13.34 -10.24
CA MET A 353 -6.35 -14.64 -9.67
C MET A 353 -7.50 -15.25 -8.86
N ASP A 354 -8.62 -14.55 -8.67
CA ASP A 354 -9.70 -14.92 -7.74
C ASP A 354 -9.16 -15.29 -6.35
N GLU A 355 -8.19 -14.53 -5.85
CA GLU A 355 -7.39 -14.96 -4.71
C GLU A 355 -7.22 -13.89 -3.64
N ILE A 356 -7.23 -14.34 -2.39
CA ILE A 356 -6.71 -13.61 -1.24
C ILE A 356 -5.42 -14.29 -0.80
N THR A 357 -4.32 -13.55 -0.81
CA THR A 357 -3.00 -14.04 -0.38
C THR A 357 -2.60 -13.42 0.94
N LYS A 358 -2.15 -14.24 1.91
CA LYS A 358 -1.52 -13.77 3.15
C LYS A 358 0.00 -13.77 3.01
N ILE A 359 0.62 -12.66 3.33
CA ILE A 359 2.06 -12.42 3.18
C ILE A 359 2.65 -12.14 4.58
N ASP A 360 3.69 -12.85 4.92
CA ASP A 360 4.51 -12.57 6.10
C ASP A 360 5.25 -11.23 5.88
N ARG A 361 4.82 -10.18 6.60
CA ARG A 361 5.36 -8.82 6.50
C ARG A 361 6.82 -8.71 6.91
N LYS A 362 7.34 -9.68 7.66
CA LYS A 362 8.73 -9.70 8.10
C LYS A 362 9.66 -10.32 7.06
N THR A 363 9.20 -11.36 6.37
CA THR A 363 10.04 -12.19 5.47
C THR A 363 9.67 -12.07 3.99
N GLY A 364 8.54 -11.46 3.65
CA GLY A 364 8.01 -11.38 2.29
C GLY A 364 7.46 -12.71 1.74
N ARG A 365 7.37 -13.77 2.56
CA ARG A 365 6.91 -15.08 2.10
C ARG A 365 5.40 -15.19 2.14
N ILE A 366 4.85 -15.93 1.18
CA ILE A 366 3.43 -16.29 1.22
C ILE A 366 3.21 -17.28 2.37
N ILE A 367 2.25 -16.97 3.24
CA ILE A 367 1.82 -17.84 4.35
C ILE A 367 0.74 -18.80 3.87
N TRP A 368 -0.25 -18.27 3.14
CA TRP A 368 -1.31 -19.06 2.54
C TRP A 368 -2.01 -18.30 1.39
N ARG A 369 -2.76 -19.08 0.60
CA ARG A 369 -3.56 -18.62 -0.54
C ARG A 369 -4.98 -19.16 -0.41
N LEU A 370 -5.98 -18.29 -0.52
CA LEU A 370 -7.42 -18.59 -0.43
C LEU A 370 -8.10 -18.20 -1.74
N GLY A 371 -8.70 -19.15 -2.41
CA GLY A 371 -9.29 -18.98 -3.76
C GLY A 371 -8.27 -19.20 -4.87
N GLY A 372 -8.71 -19.06 -6.11
CA GLY A 372 -7.90 -19.19 -7.31
C GLY A 372 -7.32 -20.59 -7.56
N GLU A 373 -6.39 -20.65 -8.52
CA GLU A 373 -5.75 -21.91 -8.97
C GLU A 373 -4.91 -22.59 -7.85
N ASN A 374 -4.36 -21.80 -6.95
CA ASN A 374 -3.51 -22.30 -5.87
C ASN A 374 -4.20 -22.31 -4.50
N ASN A 375 -5.51 -22.43 -4.51
CA ASN A 375 -6.32 -22.44 -3.29
C ASN A 375 -5.90 -23.56 -2.32
N GLN A 376 -5.70 -23.18 -1.07
CA GLN A 376 -5.33 -24.08 0.01
C GLN A 376 -6.47 -24.35 1.00
N PHE A 377 -7.65 -23.71 0.81
CA PHE A 377 -8.75 -23.78 1.75
C PHE A 377 -9.93 -24.58 1.20
N THR A 378 -10.64 -25.23 2.10
CA THR A 378 -11.96 -25.80 1.80
C THR A 378 -13.04 -24.75 2.11
N PHE A 379 -13.83 -24.37 1.11
CA PHE A 379 -14.99 -23.52 1.30
C PHE A 379 -16.13 -24.32 1.94
N ILE A 380 -16.68 -23.81 3.03
CA ILE A 380 -17.80 -24.40 3.76
C ILE A 380 -19.00 -23.47 3.62
N ASN A 381 -20.16 -24.03 3.25
CA ASN A 381 -21.42 -23.32 2.96
C ASN A 381 -21.35 -22.37 1.75
N ASP A 382 -20.30 -22.47 0.94
CA ASP A 382 -20.12 -21.65 -0.27
C ASP A 382 -19.28 -22.41 -1.31
N PRO A 383 -19.86 -23.41 -2.00
CA PRO A 383 -19.09 -24.28 -2.89
C PRO A 383 -18.51 -23.56 -4.10
N ASP A 384 -19.10 -22.45 -4.54
CA ASP A 384 -18.67 -21.69 -5.69
C ASP A 384 -17.59 -20.64 -5.33
N GLY A 385 -17.46 -20.31 -4.03
CA GLY A 385 -16.51 -19.30 -3.56
C GLY A 385 -16.81 -17.90 -4.09
N PHE A 386 -15.77 -17.15 -4.38
CA PHE A 386 -15.85 -15.78 -4.94
C PHE A 386 -15.07 -15.70 -6.25
N SER A 387 -15.40 -14.72 -7.08
CA SER A 387 -14.67 -14.45 -8.33
C SER A 387 -14.56 -12.95 -8.61
N HIS A 388 -13.39 -12.52 -9.08
CA HIS A 388 -13.04 -11.14 -9.40
C HIS A 388 -13.29 -10.15 -8.24
N GLN A 389 -13.13 -10.62 -7.01
CA GLN A 389 -13.48 -9.93 -5.77
C GLN A 389 -12.67 -8.65 -5.56
N HIS A 390 -13.23 -7.76 -4.74
CA HIS A 390 -12.61 -6.52 -4.29
C HIS A 390 -12.64 -6.40 -2.77
N ALA A 391 -11.78 -5.51 -2.24
CA ALA A 391 -11.93 -4.92 -0.92
C ALA A 391 -11.86 -5.91 0.26
N ILE A 392 -10.85 -6.80 0.29
CA ILE A 392 -10.57 -7.63 1.48
C ILE A 392 -10.41 -6.74 2.71
N ARG A 393 -11.10 -7.10 3.81
CA ARG A 393 -10.92 -6.46 5.12
C ARG A 393 -10.97 -7.50 6.23
N ARG A 394 -10.07 -7.38 7.20
CA ARG A 394 -10.16 -8.07 8.48
C ARG A 394 -11.07 -7.27 9.40
N ILE A 395 -12.15 -7.86 9.89
CA ILE A 395 -13.11 -7.18 10.76
C ILE A 395 -12.91 -7.55 12.23
N LYS A 396 -13.49 -6.77 13.12
CA LYS A 396 -13.26 -6.81 14.58
C LYS A 396 -13.49 -8.18 15.23
N ASN A 397 -14.40 -9.00 14.71
CA ASN A 397 -14.66 -10.35 15.23
C ASN A 397 -13.64 -11.41 14.76
N GLY A 398 -12.63 -11.01 13.98
CA GLY A 398 -11.60 -11.88 13.45
C GLY A 398 -11.94 -12.53 12.11
N ASN A 399 -13.13 -12.31 11.56
CA ASN A 399 -13.52 -12.77 10.23
C ASN A 399 -12.97 -11.83 9.14
N ILE A 400 -13.07 -12.25 7.90
CA ILE A 400 -12.79 -11.39 6.73
C ILE A 400 -14.09 -11.05 6.01
N THR A 401 -14.17 -9.84 5.45
CA THR A 401 -15.20 -9.44 4.50
C THR A 401 -14.58 -9.12 3.16
N LEU A 402 -15.32 -9.32 2.09
CA LEU A 402 -14.97 -8.89 0.73
C LEU A 402 -16.23 -8.65 -0.10
N PHE A 403 -16.07 -7.89 -1.18
CA PHE A 403 -17.07 -7.72 -2.21
C PHE A 403 -16.78 -8.75 -3.31
N ASP A 404 -17.65 -9.75 -3.41
CA ASP A 404 -17.62 -10.74 -4.47
C ASP A 404 -18.33 -10.17 -5.70
N ASN A 405 -17.57 -9.78 -6.72
CA ASN A 405 -18.14 -9.28 -7.96
C ASN A 405 -18.90 -10.38 -8.70
N GLY A 406 -18.49 -11.65 -8.52
CA GLY A 406 -19.23 -12.81 -9.00
C GLY A 406 -19.31 -12.92 -10.50
N ASN A 407 -18.26 -12.46 -11.22
CA ASN A 407 -18.23 -12.43 -12.67
C ASN A 407 -18.43 -13.81 -13.29
N PHE A 408 -18.04 -14.87 -12.58
CA PHE A 408 -18.14 -16.25 -13.03
C PHE A 408 -19.20 -17.08 -12.30
N HIS A 409 -20.06 -16.45 -11.51
CA HIS A 409 -21.32 -17.07 -11.09
C HIS A 409 -22.25 -17.26 -12.30
N ASN A 410 -23.11 -18.25 -12.27
CA ASN A 410 -24.04 -18.52 -13.37
C ASN A 410 -25.49 -18.58 -12.88
N PRO A 411 -26.34 -17.57 -13.14
CA PRO A 411 -26.03 -16.29 -13.81
C PRO A 411 -25.09 -15.42 -12.95
N PRO A 412 -24.37 -14.42 -13.53
CA PRO A 412 -23.54 -13.50 -12.79
C PRO A 412 -24.36 -12.65 -11.80
N TYR A 413 -23.86 -12.53 -10.57
CA TYR A 413 -24.42 -11.65 -9.53
C TYR A 413 -23.32 -11.25 -8.54
N SER A 414 -23.44 -10.08 -7.96
CA SER A 414 -22.50 -9.59 -6.94
C SER A 414 -23.11 -9.67 -5.55
N ARG A 415 -22.25 -9.86 -4.55
CA ARG A 415 -22.64 -9.96 -3.14
C ARG A 415 -21.58 -9.45 -2.19
N ALA A 416 -22.00 -8.99 -1.00
CA ALA A 416 -21.12 -8.78 0.13
C ALA A 416 -21.05 -10.07 0.94
N ILE A 417 -19.85 -10.52 1.30
CA ILE A 417 -19.66 -11.80 2.03
C ILE A 417 -18.74 -11.63 3.23
N GLU A 418 -18.93 -12.51 4.23
CA GLU A 418 -18.09 -12.64 5.41
C GLU A 418 -17.71 -14.10 5.60
N TYR A 419 -16.40 -14.38 5.63
CA TYR A 419 -15.85 -15.69 5.95
C TYR A 419 -15.21 -15.73 7.32
N LYS A 420 -15.48 -16.80 8.05
CA LYS A 420 -14.69 -17.23 9.20
C LYS A 420 -13.57 -18.15 8.70
N LEU A 421 -12.32 -17.74 8.92
CA LEU A 421 -11.17 -18.55 8.53
C LEU A 421 -10.66 -19.40 9.70
N ASP A 422 -10.38 -20.66 9.43
CA ASP A 422 -9.53 -21.52 10.24
C ASP A 422 -8.23 -21.74 9.47
N GLU A 423 -7.21 -20.96 9.83
CA GLU A 423 -5.92 -20.98 9.12
C GLU A 423 -5.11 -22.26 9.39
N VAL A 424 -5.42 -22.99 10.47
CA VAL A 424 -4.77 -24.27 10.82
C VAL A 424 -5.34 -25.41 9.97
N ASN A 425 -6.67 -25.55 9.98
CA ASN A 425 -7.37 -26.60 9.24
C ASN A 425 -7.66 -26.22 7.79
N LYS A 426 -7.29 -24.99 7.38
CA LYS A 426 -7.50 -24.48 6.03
C LYS A 426 -8.96 -24.56 5.59
N THR A 427 -9.86 -24.00 6.40
CA THR A 427 -11.28 -23.87 6.05
C THR A 427 -11.73 -22.41 6.02
N ALA A 428 -12.56 -22.06 5.03
CA ALA A 428 -13.21 -20.78 4.89
C ALA A 428 -14.72 -20.99 4.95
N THR A 429 -15.33 -20.67 6.10
CA THR A 429 -16.77 -20.88 6.31
C THR A 429 -17.52 -19.59 6.02
N LEU A 430 -18.41 -19.61 5.04
CA LEU A 430 -19.35 -18.50 4.81
C LEU A 430 -20.29 -18.41 6.01
N VAL A 431 -20.21 -17.29 6.74
CA VAL A 431 -21.01 -17.05 7.96
C VAL A 431 -22.07 -15.96 7.75
N TRP A 432 -21.88 -15.13 6.74
CA TRP A 432 -22.85 -14.10 6.36
C TRP A 432 -22.66 -13.72 4.89
N GLN A 433 -23.78 -13.40 4.23
CA GLN A 433 -23.77 -12.76 2.91
C GLN A 433 -25.00 -11.85 2.74
N TYR A 434 -24.87 -10.91 1.83
CA TYR A 434 -25.97 -10.12 1.34
C TYR A 434 -25.97 -10.08 -0.19
N ARG A 435 -27.08 -10.49 -0.78
CA ARG A 435 -27.43 -10.28 -2.18
C ARG A 435 -28.62 -9.32 -2.22
N ASN A 436 -28.59 -8.38 -3.14
CA ASN A 436 -29.74 -7.50 -3.31
C ASN A 436 -30.91 -8.28 -3.92
N ASP A 437 -32.12 -7.83 -3.69
CA ASP A 437 -33.34 -8.37 -4.35
C ASP A 437 -34.03 -7.22 -5.09
N PRO A 438 -34.10 -7.27 -6.44
CA PRO A 438 -33.48 -8.25 -7.34
C PRO A 438 -31.92 -8.18 -7.31
N ASP A 439 -31.29 -9.26 -7.79
CA ASP A 439 -29.84 -9.35 -7.86
C ASP A 439 -29.22 -8.17 -8.62
N ILE A 440 -28.09 -7.69 -8.10
CA ILE A 440 -27.23 -6.70 -8.75
C ILE A 440 -25.99 -7.42 -9.29
N TYR A 441 -25.56 -7.06 -10.49
CA TYR A 441 -24.27 -7.45 -11.03
C TYR A 441 -23.40 -6.22 -11.25
N ALA A 442 -22.25 -6.20 -10.58
CA ALA A 442 -21.21 -5.18 -10.66
C ALA A 442 -19.91 -5.84 -11.10
N PRO A 443 -19.50 -5.74 -12.37
CA PRO A 443 -18.40 -6.51 -12.92
C PRO A 443 -17.03 -6.10 -12.36
N ALA A 444 -16.90 -4.90 -11.80
CA ALA A 444 -15.66 -4.37 -11.23
C ALA A 444 -15.93 -3.37 -10.12
N THR A 445 -14.88 -3.03 -9.37
CA THR A 445 -14.93 -2.13 -8.22
C THR A 445 -15.84 -2.65 -7.10
N GLY A 446 -16.30 -1.80 -6.19
CA GLY A 446 -17.17 -2.21 -5.09
C GLY A 446 -16.44 -2.33 -3.75
N PHE A 447 -17.23 -2.22 -2.66
CA PHE A 447 -16.67 -2.19 -1.32
C PHE A 447 -17.66 -2.70 -0.28
N VAL A 448 -17.13 -3.35 0.77
CA VAL A 448 -17.92 -3.82 1.92
C VAL A 448 -17.28 -3.30 3.19
N GLN A 449 -18.04 -2.56 3.99
CA GLN A 449 -17.61 -2.08 5.30
C GLN A 449 -18.56 -2.57 6.39
N ARG A 450 -18.04 -3.39 7.32
CA ARG A 450 -18.75 -3.70 8.56
C ARG A 450 -18.67 -2.50 9.49
N LEU A 451 -19.82 -1.94 9.85
CA LEU A 451 -19.94 -0.80 10.76
C LEU A 451 -19.94 -1.26 12.22
N GLU A 452 -19.69 -0.34 13.15
CA GLU A 452 -19.57 -0.67 14.58
C GLU A 452 -20.82 -1.26 15.21
N ASN A 453 -22.00 -0.92 14.70
CA ASN A 453 -23.28 -1.47 15.13
C ASN A 453 -23.65 -2.79 14.44
N ASN A 454 -22.70 -3.42 13.74
CA ASN A 454 -22.87 -4.62 12.91
C ASN A 454 -23.71 -4.44 11.63
N ASN A 455 -24.16 -3.25 11.29
CA ASN A 455 -24.65 -3.00 9.94
C ASN A 455 -23.50 -3.12 8.94
N THR A 456 -23.84 -3.31 7.67
CA THR A 456 -22.86 -3.35 6.58
C THR A 456 -23.21 -2.30 5.55
N LEU A 457 -22.27 -1.38 5.28
CA LEU A 457 -22.31 -0.53 4.10
C LEU A 457 -21.76 -1.31 2.92
N ILE A 458 -22.47 -1.30 1.80
CA ILE A 458 -22.10 -1.95 0.55
C ILE A 458 -22.10 -0.88 -0.53
N CYS A 459 -20.97 -0.60 -1.14
CA CYS A 459 -20.86 0.17 -2.37
C CYS A 459 -20.84 -0.82 -3.53
N TRP A 460 -21.78 -0.67 -4.48
CA TRP A 460 -21.97 -1.62 -5.59
C TRP A 460 -21.02 -1.32 -6.78
N GLY A 461 -20.18 -0.28 -6.68
CA GLY A 461 -19.22 0.03 -7.73
C GLY A 461 -19.86 0.57 -9.01
N LEU A 462 -19.56 -0.06 -10.14
CA LEU A 462 -20.00 0.40 -11.48
C LEU A 462 -21.48 0.12 -11.78
N THR A 463 -22.37 0.26 -10.81
CA THR A 463 -23.80 0.03 -11.02
C THR A 463 -24.65 0.87 -10.07
N ASN A 464 -25.98 0.83 -10.27
CA ASN A 464 -26.96 1.44 -9.39
C ASN A 464 -27.87 0.36 -8.75
N PRO A 465 -28.31 0.55 -7.48
CA PRO A 465 -28.00 1.70 -6.62
C PRO A 465 -26.50 1.82 -6.36
N THR A 466 -26.01 3.02 -6.07
CA THR A 466 -24.57 3.26 -5.80
C THR A 466 -24.13 2.57 -4.53
N LEU A 467 -24.96 2.68 -3.47
CA LEU A 467 -24.68 2.05 -2.19
C LEU A 467 -25.96 1.68 -1.44
N CYS A 468 -25.84 0.72 -0.55
CA CYS A 468 -26.85 0.44 0.46
C CYS A 468 -26.21 0.13 1.82
N GLU A 469 -26.96 0.34 2.90
CA GLU A 469 -26.64 -0.14 4.23
C GLU A 469 -27.67 -1.19 4.64
N VAL A 470 -27.20 -2.31 5.16
CA VAL A 470 -28.05 -3.41 5.61
C VAL A 470 -27.71 -3.82 7.04
N ARG A 471 -28.71 -4.24 7.81
CA ARG A 471 -28.49 -4.88 9.11
C ARG A 471 -27.88 -6.27 8.93
N TYR A 472 -27.39 -6.84 10.02
CA TYR A 472 -26.81 -8.19 9.99
C TYR A 472 -27.84 -9.27 9.58
N ASP A 473 -29.13 -9.05 9.84
CA ASP A 473 -30.23 -9.92 9.42
C ASP A 473 -30.62 -9.77 7.93
N GLY A 474 -29.91 -8.92 7.18
CA GLY A 474 -30.19 -8.64 5.77
C GLY A 474 -31.22 -7.53 5.52
N THR A 475 -31.81 -6.94 6.57
CA THR A 475 -32.77 -5.83 6.40
C THR A 475 -32.07 -4.58 5.88
N LYS A 476 -32.48 -4.09 4.70
CA LYS A 476 -32.00 -2.82 4.14
C LYS A 476 -32.49 -1.65 4.99
N VAL A 477 -31.59 -0.73 5.35
CA VAL A 477 -31.88 0.47 6.14
C VAL A 477 -31.53 1.77 5.44
N LEU A 478 -30.70 1.73 4.39
CA LEU A 478 -30.37 2.87 3.56
C LEU A 478 -30.14 2.39 2.13
N GLU A 479 -30.55 3.19 1.16
CA GLU A 479 -30.14 3.03 -0.23
C GLU A 479 -29.99 4.42 -0.86
N MET A 480 -28.90 4.60 -1.58
CA MET A 480 -28.59 5.86 -2.25
C MET A 480 -28.10 5.60 -3.66
N THR A 481 -28.40 6.54 -4.55
CA THR A 481 -28.10 6.43 -5.97
C THR A 481 -27.52 7.75 -6.47
N LEU A 482 -26.41 7.68 -7.18
CA LEU A 482 -25.90 8.75 -8.03
C LEU A 482 -26.74 8.84 -9.32
N PRO A 483 -26.69 9.95 -10.05
CA PRO A 483 -27.34 10.07 -11.34
C PRO A 483 -26.97 8.92 -12.29
N GLN A 484 -27.86 8.60 -13.19
CA GLN A 484 -27.64 7.52 -14.16
C GLN A 484 -26.34 7.77 -14.97
N GLY A 485 -25.47 6.76 -15.07
CA GLY A 485 -24.18 6.86 -15.73
C GLY A 485 -23.06 7.45 -14.87
N VAL A 486 -23.35 7.85 -13.64
CA VAL A 486 -22.36 8.27 -12.65
C VAL A 486 -22.22 7.17 -11.61
N PHE A 487 -20.99 6.77 -11.33
CA PHE A 487 -20.65 5.65 -10.44
C PHE A 487 -19.70 6.07 -9.32
N SER A 488 -19.45 5.19 -8.39
CA SER A 488 -18.42 5.37 -7.38
C SER A 488 -17.51 4.17 -7.34
N TYR A 489 -16.19 4.43 -7.20
CA TYR A 489 -15.19 3.37 -7.02
C TYR A 489 -15.43 2.62 -5.71
N ARG A 490 -15.51 3.37 -4.60
CA ARG A 490 -15.78 2.91 -3.23
C ARG A 490 -16.56 3.96 -2.48
N ALA A 491 -17.25 3.53 -1.43
CA ALA A 491 -17.86 4.42 -0.45
C ALA A 491 -17.58 3.89 0.97
N PHE A 492 -17.30 4.80 1.89
CA PHE A 492 -17.04 4.51 3.29
C PHE A 492 -18.01 5.28 4.17
N LYS A 493 -18.28 4.79 5.38
CA LYS A 493 -19.11 5.47 6.36
C LYS A 493 -18.40 5.54 7.71
N TYR A 494 -18.24 6.77 8.22
CA TYR A 494 -17.57 7.00 9.49
C TYR A 494 -18.33 7.97 10.37
N PRO A 495 -18.24 7.84 11.70
CA PRO A 495 -18.61 8.91 12.62
C PRO A 495 -17.73 10.12 12.31
N TRP A 496 -18.27 11.07 11.57
CA TRP A 496 -17.58 12.30 11.24
C TRP A 496 -18.22 13.44 12.04
N LYS A 497 -17.49 13.96 13.00
CA LYS A 497 -17.83 15.25 13.59
C LYS A 497 -17.12 16.30 12.75
N GLU A 498 -17.87 17.20 12.17
CA GLU A 498 -17.32 18.50 11.85
C GLU A 498 -16.81 19.05 13.17
N LEU A 499 -15.51 18.95 13.39
CA LEU A 499 -14.90 19.47 14.58
C LEU A 499 -14.87 20.99 14.36
N PRO A 500 -15.58 21.79 15.18
CA PRO A 500 -15.27 23.19 15.23
C PRO A 500 -13.82 23.28 15.72
N ASN A 501 -12.86 23.48 14.81
CA ASN A 501 -11.44 23.72 15.09
C ASN A 501 -10.73 22.72 16.04
N SER A 502 -11.06 21.44 16.06
CA SER A 502 -10.29 20.48 16.84
C SER A 502 -9.28 19.80 15.93
N GLU A 503 -8.03 20.16 16.09
CA GLU A 503 -6.87 19.52 15.52
C GLU A 503 -6.91 18.01 15.79
N ILE A 504 -6.63 17.18 14.76
CA ILE A 504 -6.33 15.77 14.97
C ILE A 504 -5.08 15.73 15.83
N LEU A 505 -5.23 15.29 17.07
CA LEU A 505 -4.12 15.27 18.01
C LEU A 505 -3.15 14.18 17.59
N PRO A 506 -1.86 14.48 17.41
CA PRO A 506 -0.85 13.50 17.11
C PRO A 506 -0.83 12.38 18.15
N SER A 507 -0.49 11.17 17.73
CA SER A 507 -0.37 10.02 18.64
C SER A 507 0.97 9.98 19.39
N ALA A 508 1.99 10.72 18.90
CA ALA A 508 3.32 10.78 19.48
C ALA A 508 3.96 12.16 19.33
N TYR A 509 4.95 12.45 20.18
CA TYR A 509 5.86 13.58 19.95
C TYR A 509 6.69 13.33 18.71
N SER A 510 6.86 14.34 17.85
CA SER A 510 7.81 14.27 16.74
C SER A 510 8.43 15.62 16.43
N LEU A 511 9.63 15.58 15.84
CA LEU A 511 10.28 16.70 15.20
C LEU A 511 10.46 16.35 13.72
N ILE A 512 9.87 17.15 12.83
CA ILE A 512 9.89 16.89 11.40
C ILE A 512 11.06 17.63 10.76
N GLN A 513 11.65 17.04 9.69
CA GLN A 513 12.71 17.69 8.93
C GLN A 513 12.23 19.05 8.41
N ASN A 514 13.06 20.09 8.61
CA ASN A 514 12.72 21.42 8.12
C ASN A 514 12.55 21.43 6.59
N TYR A 515 11.61 22.24 6.11
CA TYR A 515 11.37 22.40 4.69
C TYR A 515 11.20 23.88 4.31
N PRO A 516 11.86 24.32 3.22
CA PRO A 516 12.84 23.60 2.40
C PRO A 516 14.15 23.25 3.15
N ASN A 517 14.84 22.20 2.72
CA ASN A 517 16.20 21.85 3.17
C ASN A 517 16.95 21.19 1.99
N PRO A 518 17.99 21.83 1.40
CA PRO A 518 18.56 23.13 1.78
C PRO A 518 17.58 24.30 1.67
N PHE A 519 17.87 25.38 2.43
CA PHE A 519 17.01 26.56 2.48
C PHE A 519 17.76 27.87 2.20
N ASN A 520 17.03 28.93 1.75
CA ASN A 520 17.58 30.26 1.44
C ASN A 520 16.51 31.35 1.65
N PRO A 521 16.66 32.29 2.54
CA PRO A 521 17.29 32.14 3.85
C PRO A 521 16.31 31.62 4.90
N VAL A 522 15.05 31.31 4.52
CA VAL A 522 13.95 30.95 5.43
C VAL A 522 13.57 29.49 5.24
N THR A 523 13.32 28.81 6.35
CA THR A 523 12.76 27.46 6.39
C THR A 523 11.71 27.33 7.49
N THR A 524 10.90 26.28 7.41
CA THR A 524 9.86 25.98 8.41
C THR A 524 10.24 24.70 9.14
N ILE A 525 10.24 24.73 10.46
CA ILE A 525 10.42 23.58 11.35
C ILE A 525 9.04 23.20 11.88
N LYS A 526 8.65 21.92 11.77
CA LYS A 526 7.38 21.39 12.29
C LYS A 526 7.63 20.41 13.42
N PHE A 527 6.73 20.41 14.41
CA PHE A 527 6.75 19.47 15.54
C PHE A 527 5.33 19.11 15.96
N THR A 528 5.18 17.95 16.62
CA THR A 528 3.89 17.45 17.08
C THR A 528 3.90 17.17 18.58
N ILE A 529 2.79 17.45 19.23
CA ILE A 529 2.52 17.16 20.64
C ILE A 529 1.32 16.21 20.69
N PRO A 530 1.47 14.99 21.23
CA PRO A 530 0.36 14.04 21.33
C PRO A 530 -0.72 14.51 22.30
N ALA A 531 -1.82 13.77 22.35
CA ALA A 531 -2.86 13.98 23.36
C ALA A 531 -2.24 13.96 24.75
N LEU A 532 -2.38 15.08 25.48
CA LEU A 532 -1.91 15.24 26.85
C LEU A 532 -2.92 14.64 27.82
N THR A 533 -2.46 14.21 28.99
CA THR A 533 -3.33 13.67 30.04
C THR A 533 -4.21 14.75 30.66
N ALA A 534 -5.29 14.35 31.32
CA ALA A 534 -6.23 15.28 31.97
C ALA A 534 -5.57 16.19 33.02
N GLU A 535 -4.38 15.85 33.50
CA GLU A 535 -3.62 16.63 34.50
C GLU A 535 -2.73 17.72 33.88
N SER A 536 -2.49 17.71 32.58
CA SER A 536 -1.67 18.71 31.88
C SER A 536 -2.28 19.05 30.52
N THR A 537 -2.79 20.26 30.38
CA THR A 537 -3.40 20.73 29.12
C THR A 537 -2.40 21.38 28.16
N VAL A 538 -1.19 21.66 28.62
CA VAL A 538 -0.12 22.29 27.84
C VAL A 538 1.24 21.67 28.14
N GLN A 539 2.10 21.68 27.13
CA GLN A 539 3.48 21.20 27.16
C GLN A 539 4.43 22.35 26.80
N ASN A 540 5.43 22.58 27.64
CA ASN A 540 6.50 23.52 27.27
C ASN A 540 7.35 22.93 26.14
N VAL A 541 7.56 23.73 25.09
CA VAL A 541 8.36 23.41 23.90
C VAL A 541 9.52 24.36 23.80
N ILE A 542 10.73 23.83 23.72
CA ILE A 542 11.96 24.59 23.51
C ILE A 542 12.58 24.13 22.20
N ILE A 543 12.88 25.07 21.30
CA ILE A 543 13.66 24.80 20.08
C ILE A 543 14.90 25.68 20.06
N ASP A 544 16.06 25.05 20.07
CA ASP A 544 17.35 25.70 20.05
C ASP A 544 18.10 25.41 18.75
N ILE A 545 18.86 26.40 18.29
CA ILE A 545 19.69 26.34 17.07
C ILE A 545 21.15 26.28 17.44
N PHE A 546 21.90 25.39 16.76
CA PHE A 546 23.33 25.15 16.97
C PHE A 546 24.10 25.21 15.66
N ASP A 547 25.38 25.57 15.74
CA ASP A 547 26.32 25.45 14.62
C ASP A 547 26.82 23.99 14.44
N VAL A 548 27.70 23.78 13.44
CA VAL A 548 28.27 22.46 13.13
C VAL A 548 29.19 21.94 14.25
N LYS A 549 29.62 22.79 15.17
CA LYS A 549 30.46 22.40 16.32
C LYS A 549 29.64 22.13 17.58
N GLY A 550 28.31 22.26 17.48
CA GLY A 550 27.41 22.13 18.62
C GLY A 550 27.35 23.39 19.50
N SER A 551 27.89 24.54 19.05
CA SER A 551 27.78 25.78 19.78
C SER A 551 26.39 26.38 19.64
N PHE A 552 25.80 26.78 20.75
CA PHE A 552 24.48 27.43 20.77
C PHE A 552 24.50 28.75 19.99
N ILE A 553 23.55 28.91 19.09
CA ILE A 553 23.37 30.14 18.29
C ILE A 553 22.24 30.98 18.86
N LYS A 554 21.05 30.41 18.98
CA LYS A 554 19.90 31.11 19.54
C LYS A 554 18.78 30.15 19.96
N ASN A 555 17.95 30.60 20.89
CA ASN A 555 16.65 29.99 21.13
C ASN A 555 15.66 30.50 20.07
N LEU A 556 15.04 29.60 19.34
CA LEU A 556 14.07 29.90 18.31
C LEU A 556 12.65 29.93 18.89
N LEU A 557 12.39 29.07 19.86
CA LEU A 557 11.09 28.92 20.51
C LEU A 557 11.27 28.49 21.96
N ASN A 558 10.51 29.11 22.87
CA ASN A 558 10.34 28.65 24.25
C ASN A 558 8.96 29.10 24.72
N ASP A 559 7.96 28.27 24.54
CA ASP A 559 6.58 28.57 24.83
C ASP A 559 5.76 27.31 25.13
N ASN A 560 4.55 27.49 25.67
CA ASN A 560 3.65 26.42 26.04
C ASN A 560 2.62 26.15 24.93
N TYR A 561 2.48 24.91 24.54
CA TYR A 561 1.57 24.45 23.50
C TYR A 561 0.64 23.36 24.02
N SER A 562 -0.61 23.37 23.60
CA SER A 562 -1.54 22.25 23.77
C SER A 562 -1.17 21.09 22.84
N SER A 563 -1.89 19.96 22.94
CA SER A 563 -1.77 18.88 21.96
C SER A 563 -2.06 19.38 20.55
N GLY A 564 -1.26 18.98 19.55
CA GLY A 564 -1.43 19.45 18.17
C GLY A 564 -0.15 19.40 17.33
N THR A 565 -0.25 19.88 16.08
CA THR A 565 0.87 20.03 15.15
C THR A 565 1.15 21.51 14.95
N TYR A 566 2.41 21.89 15.12
CA TYR A 566 2.85 23.28 15.09
C TYR A 566 4.00 23.50 14.12
N SER A 567 4.14 24.75 13.68
CA SER A 567 5.25 25.14 12.81
C SER A 567 5.83 26.47 13.24
N VAL A 568 7.16 26.57 13.16
CA VAL A 568 7.90 27.79 13.44
C VAL A 568 8.85 28.10 12.28
N LYS A 569 8.86 29.36 11.84
CA LYS A 569 9.78 29.82 10.79
C LYS A 569 11.16 30.14 11.39
N PHE A 570 12.19 29.64 10.72
CA PHE A 570 13.57 30.00 11.00
C PHE A 570 14.13 30.84 9.85
N ASP A 571 14.63 32.04 10.20
CA ASP A 571 15.31 32.94 9.28
C ASP A 571 16.82 32.93 9.56
N GLY A 572 17.58 32.48 8.56
CA GLY A 572 19.05 32.39 8.58
C GLY A 572 19.76 33.60 7.93
N ASN A 573 19.08 34.72 7.68
CA ASN A 573 19.66 35.89 7.02
C ASN A 573 20.99 36.36 7.61
N ASN A 574 21.13 36.28 8.94
CA ASN A 574 22.33 36.72 9.65
C ASN A 574 23.40 35.62 9.85
N LEU A 575 23.19 34.44 9.27
CA LEU A 575 24.11 33.32 9.38
C LEU A 575 24.84 33.09 8.05
N ALA A 576 26.04 32.52 8.11
CA ALA A 576 26.78 32.12 6.91
C ALA A 576 26.15 30.86 6.29
N SER A 577 26.35 30.65 4.96
CA SER A 577 26.03 29.37 4.33
C SER A 577 26.75 28.23 5.05
N GLY A 578 26.05 27.14 5.35
CA GLY A 578 26.62 26.03 6.09
C GLY A 578 25.61 25.08 6.71
N ILE A 579 26.10 24.13 7.49
CA ILE A 579 25.32 23.15 8.22
C ILE A 579 25.01 23.69 9.61
N TYR A 580 23.75 23.57 10.01
CA TYR A 580 23.21 23.91 11.32
C TYR A 580 22.38 22.75 11.85
N PHE A 581 22.14 22.76 13.16
CA PHE A 581 21.25 21.81 13.82
C PHE A 581 20.18 22.56 14.58
N TYR A 582 19.00 21.99 14.65
CA TYR A 582 17.94 22.41 15.55
C TYR A 582 17.53 21.26 16.44
N SER A 583 17.41 21.52 17.73
CA SER A 583 17.01 20.54 18.73
C SER A 583 15.70 20.99 19.36
N VAL A 584 14.76 20.06 19.49
CA VAL A 584 13.53 20.27 20.24
C VAL A 584 13.58 19.54 21.57
N LYS A 585 12.96 20.14 22.59
CA LYS A 585 12.67 19.50 23.87
C LYS A 585 11.22 19.75 24.25
N MET A 586 10.48 18.65 24.50
CA MET A 586 9.06 18.63 24.85
C MET A 586 8.85 17.58 25.95
N GLY A 587 8.79 18.00 27.22
CA GLY A 587 8.74 17.07 28.36
C GLY A 587 9.96 16.14 28.39
N ASN A 588 9.70 14.83 28.30
CA ASN A 588 10.73 13.80 28.25
C ASN A 588 11.22 13.49 26.81
N PHE A 589 10.57 14.04 25.80
CA PHE A 589 10.97 13.90 24.42
C PHE A 589 12.03 14.93 24.03
N SER A 590 13.08 14.49 23.33
CA SER A 590 14.02 15.39 22.66
C SER A 590 14.50 14.75 21.35
N ASP A 591 14.62 15.57 20.31
CA ASP A 591 15.14 15.17 19.02
C ASP A 591 15.95 16.32 18.41
N THR A 592 16.89 15.98 17.50
CA THR A 592 17.78 16.94 16.84
C THR A 592 17.89 16.60 15.36
N LYS A 593 17.71 17.61 14.52
CA LYS A 593 17.81 17.46 13.07
C LYS A 593 18.80 18.45 12.46
N LYS A 594 19.34 18.04 11.31
CA LYS A 594 20.30 18.82 10.52
C LYS A 594 19.56 19.68 9.49
N MET A 595 19.98 20.93 9.30
CA MET A 595 19.54 21.81 8.23
C MET A 595 20.71 22.43 7.49
N ILE A 596 20.53 22.77 6.22
CA ILE A 596 21.58 23.32 5.33
C ILE A 596 21.11 24.67 4.80
N LEU A 597 21.83 25.73 5.18
CA LEU A 597 21.61 27.08 4.66
C LEU A 597 22.49 27.30 3.44
N VAL A 598 21.89 27.74 2.34
CA VAL A 598 22.57 28.11 1.08
C VAL A 598 22.15 29.53 0.73
N LYS A 599 23.10 30.44 0.68
CA LYS A 599 22.89 31.84 0.24
C LYS A 599 23.41 32.03 -1.17
#